data_c7589da7d4628362522497bb7813fa83
#
_entry.id   c7589da7d4628362522497bb7813fa83
#
_cell.length_a   1.000
_cell.length_b   1.000
_cell.length_c   1.000
_cell.angle_alpha   90.00
_cell.angle_beta   90.00
_cell.angle_gamma   90.00
#
_symmetry.space_group_name_H-M   'P 1'
#
loop_
_entity.id
_entity.type
_entity.pdbx_description
1 polymer ?
#
loop_
_entity_poly.entity_id
_entity_poly.type
_entity_poly.pdbx_seq_one_letter_code
_entity_poly.pdbx_strand_id
1 'polypeptide(L)'
;MSVKRDLRWHLFKFYASVFIALGFRKRAIITFEEMLNQYPNDPYALNSLAYLKTEAGDKAGAISIYKIVVQRSDAAAYSWYNLGFLQEEVGEIEDAEFSFRKALNLDQKMDLAWYGLGLTLIQQRRFEEAIKALKKNTQLQPMSPYGWYQLARVYVDRQEPEEAVKIIRHLKDFEPKFAKQLERETGLTV
;
A
#
# COMPACT_ATOMS: atom_id res chain seq x y z
N MET A 1 13.71 -21.17 13.18
CA MET A 1 13.09 -22.02 14.23
C MET A 1 11.58 -21.84 14.17
N SER A 2 10.80 -22.91 14.01
CA SER A 2 9.33 -22.85 14.04
C SER A 2 8.89 -22.52 15.47
N VAL A 3 8.07 -21.47 15.62
CA VAL A 3 7.44 -21.14 16.91
C VAL A 3 6.54 -22.33 17.29
N LYS A 4 6.80 -22.97 18.43
CA LYS A 4 5.91 -24.02 18.94
C LYS A 4 4.57 -23.38 19.31
N ARG A 5 3.54 -23.72 18.56
CA ARG A 5 2.16 -23.26 18.78
C ARG A 5 1.49 -24.16 19.82
N ASP A 6 1.57 -23.77 21.06
CA ASP A 6 0.92 -24.43 22.20
C ASP A 6 -0.54 -23.95 22.39
N LEU A 7 -1.21 -24.47 23.44
CA LEU A 7 -2.58 -24.08 23.75
C LEU A 7 -2.72 -22.57 24.02
N ARG A 8 -1.73 -21.94 24.66
CA ARG A 8 -1.76 -20.49 24.92
C ARG A 8 -1.73 -19.68 23.65
N TRP A 9 -0.91 -20.07 22.65
CA TRP A 9 -0.88 -19.44 21.35
C TRP A 9 -2.28 -19.46 20.70
N HIS A 10 -2.96 -20.60 20.73
CA HIS A 10 -4.32 -20.74 20.19
C HIS A 10 -5.35 -19.89 20.93
N LEU A 11 -5.21 -19.76 22.25
CA LEU A 11 -6.08 -18.91 23.08
C LEU A 11 -5.89 -17.42 22.73
N PHE A 12 -4.66 -16.93 22.64
CA PHE A 12 -4.40 -15.55 22.20
C PHE A 12 -5.02 -15.26 20.83
N LYS A 13 -4.79 -16.15 19.87
CA LYS A 13 -5.36 -16.01 18.53
C LYS A 13 -6.89 -15.97 18.57
N PHE A 14 -7.51 -16.86 19.34
CA PHE A 14 -8.96 -16.91 19.48
C PHE A 14 -9.51 -15.61 20.09
N TYR A 15 -8.99 -15.17 21.24
CA TYR A 15 -9.45 -13.93 21.89
C TYR A 15 -9.23 -12.70 21.00
N ALA A 16 -8.08 -12.56 20.37
CA ALA A 16 -7.82 -11.47 19.47
C ALA A 16 -8.82 -11.45 18.31
N SER A 17 -9.12 -12.61 17.70
CA SER A 17 -10.11 -12.74 16.61
C SER A 17 -11.51 -12.35 17.07
N VAL A 18 -11.91 -12.77 18.27
CA VAL A 18 -13.22 -12.38 18.86
C VAL A 18 -13.26 -10.87 19.10
N PHE A 19 -12.22 -10.27 19.66
CA PHE A 19 -12.19 -8.82 19.88
C PHE A 19 -12.24 -8.03 18.56
N ILE A 20 -11.56 -8.51 17.51
CA ILE A 20 -11.66 -7.89 16.17
C ILE A 20 -13.10 -7.98 15.64
N ALA A 21 -13.72 -9.17 15.71
CA ALA A 21 -15.08 -9.38 15.22
C ALA A 21 -16.12 -8.53 15.94
N LEU A 22 -15.91 -8.27 17.24
CA LEU A 22 -16.78 -7.42 18.07
C LEU A 22 -16.43 -5.91 17.99
N GLY A 23 -15.43 -5.53 17.20
CA GLY A 23 -14.99 -4.13 17.08
C GLY A 23 -14.15 -3.61 18.25
N PHE A 24 -13.76 -4.46 19.20
CA PHE A 24 -12.95 -4.09 20.36
C PHE A 24 -11.45 -3.98 20.01
N ARG A 25 -11.11 -3.10 19.05
CA ARG A 25 -9.76 -2.96 18.49
C ARG A 25 -8.67 -2.77 19.55
N LYS A 26 -8.91 -1.93 20.55
CA LYS A 26 -7.95 -1.70 21.65
C LYS A 26 -7.62 -2.99 22.43
N ARG A 27 -8.63 -3.83 22.70
CA ARG A 27 -8.42 -5.13 23.36
C ARG A 27 -7.66 -6.11 22.48
N ALA A 28 -7.95 -6.11 21.17
CA ALA A 28 -7.20 -6.95 20.22
C ALA A 28 -5.71 -6.55 20.17
N ILE A 29 -5.40 -5.25 20.15
CA ILE A 29 -4.02 -4.73 20.21
C ILE A 29 -3.32 -5.25 21.46
N ILE A 30 -3.90 -5.05 22.65
CA ILE A 30 -3.34 -5.52 23.93
C ILE A 30 -3.10 -7.04 23.88
N THR A 31 -4.07 -7.80 23.37
CA THR A 31 -3.94 -9.26 23.27
C THR A 31 -2.77 -9.68 22.37
N PHE A 32 -2.52 -8.99 21.25
CA PHE A 32 -1.37 -9.27 20.39
C PHE A 32 -0.06 -8.81 21.03
N GLU A 33 -0.03 -7.71 21.78
CA GLU A 33 1.15 -7.27 22.53
C GLU A 33 1.51 -8.29 23.62
N GLU A 34 0.53 -8.81 24.36
CA GLU A 34 0.72 -9.90 25.33
C GLU A 34 1.21 -11.20 24.66
N MET A 35 0.65 -11.52 23.48
CA MET A 35 1.09 -12.66 22.68
C MET A 35 2.56 -12.50 22.27
N LEU A 36 2.98 -11.32 21.85
CA LEU A 36 4.37 -11.05 21.45
C LEU A 36 5.34 -11.04 22.63
N ASN A 37 4.90 -10.76 23.84
CA ASN A 37 5.72 -10.93 25.05
C ASN A 37 6.12 -12.41 25.27
N GLN A 38 5.26 -13.36 24.87
CA GLN A 38 5.54 -14.79 24.99
C GLN A 38 6.12 -15.40 23.70
N TYR A 39 5.74 -14.84 22.55
CA TYR A 39 6.14 -15.29 21.19
C TYR A 39 6.68 -14.10 20.37
N PRO A 40 7.88 -13.54 20.71
CA PRO A 40 8.35 -12.25 20.17
C PRO A 40 8.47 -12.19 18.65
N ASN A 41 8.64 -13.34 17.99
CA ASN A 41 8.82 -13.42 16.54
C ASN A 41 7.65 -14.13 15.85
N ASP A 42 6.48 -14.19 16.48
CA ASP A 42 5.32 -14.81 15.83
C ASP A 42 4.82 -13.95 14.65
N PRO A 43 4.87 -14.47 13.41
CA PRO A 43 4.56 -13.66 12.24
C PRO A 43 3.07 -13.28 12.17
N TYR A 44 2.19 -14.11 12.71
CA TYR A 44 0.76 -13.81 12.74
C TYR A 44 0.48 -12.65 13.69
N ALA A 45 1.04 -12.68 14.90
CA ALA A 45 0.86 -11.61 15.89
C ALA A 45 1.46 -10.27 15.39
N LEU A 46 2.69 -10.30 14.83
CA LEU A 46 3.35 -9.11 14.29
C LEU A 46 2.52 -8.47 13.18
N ASN A 47 2.12 -9.24 12.16
CA ASN A 47 1.34 -8.70 11.05
C ASN A 47 -0.03 -8.18 11.50
N SER A 48 -0.71 -8.91 12.40
CA SER A 48 -2.01 -8.50 12.92
C SER A 48 -1.92 -7.23 13.76
N LEU A 49 -0.89 -7.12 14.61
CA LEU A 49 -0.67 -5.93 15.43
C LEU A 49 -0.33 -4.72 14.56
N ALA A 50 0.55 -4.87 13.58
CA ALA A 50 0.90 -3.81 12.64
C ALA A 50 -0.35 -3.29 11.90
N TYR A 51 -1.18 -4.19 11.38
CA TYR A 51 -2.44 -3.85 10.73
C TYR A 51 -3.38 -3.08 11.66
N LEU A 52 -3.60 -3.58 12.89
CA LEU A 52 -4.48 -2.92 13.86
C LEU A 52 -3.97 -1.54 14.29
N LYS A 53 -2.64 -1.36 14.41
CA LYS A 53 -2.04 -0.06 14.69
C LYS A 53 -2.22 0.91 13.52
N THR A 54 -2.10 0.43 12.29
CA THR A 54 -2.44 1.22 11.07
C THR A 54 -3.89 1.71 11.12
N GLU A 55 -4.84 0.79 11.36
CA GLU A 55 -6.26 1.11 11.47
C GLU A 55 -6.58 2.07 12.65
N ALA A 56 -5.77 2.04 13.70
CA ALA A 56 -5.90 2.95 14.85
C ALA A 56 -5.23 4.31 14.62
N GLY A 57 -4.54 4.52 13.49
CA GLY A 57 -3.80 5.74 13.18
C GLY A 57 -2.41 5.82 13.83
N ASP A 58 -1.97 4.77 14.54
CA ASP A 58 -0.61 4.68 15.08
C ASP A 58 0.38 4.26 13.98
N LYS A 59 0.61 5.17 13.03
CA LYS A 59 1.50 4.93 11.88
C LYS A 59 2.93 4.63 12.31
N ALA A 60 3.47 5.34 13.30
CA ALA A 60 4.83 5.13 13.78
C ALA A 60 5.01 3.74 14.43
N GLY A 61 4.05 3.32 15.25
CA GLY A 61 4.03 1.98 15.83
C GLY A 61 3.90 0.88 14.76
N ALA A 62 3.05 1.09 13.76
CA ALA A 62 2.89 0.15 12.65
C ALA A 62 4.17 0.02 11.81
N ILE A 63 4.82 1.13 11.43
CA ILE A 63 6.10 1.16 10.70
C ILE A 63 7.16 0.38 11.48
N SER A 64 7.28 0.62 12.80
CA SER A 64 8.26 -0.07 13.64
C SER A 64 8.08 -1.59 13.60
N ILE A 65 6.84 -2.07 13.65
CA ILE A 65 6.53 -3.49 13.57
C ILE A 65 6.76 -4.05 12.16
N TYR A 66 6.32 -3.34 11.11
CA TYR A 66 6.57 -3.79 9.75
C TYR A 66 8.07 -3.85 9.43
N LYS A 67 8.90 -2.93 9.94
CA LYS A 67 10.37 -3.01 9.84
C LYS A 67 10.92 -4.31 10.43
N ILE A 68 10.33 -4.85 11.51
CA ILE A 68 10.68 -6.17 12.04
C ILE A 68 10.19 -7.29 11.12
N VAL A 69 8.95 -7.21 10.65
CA VAL A 69 8.35 -8.24 9.79
C VAL A 69 9.14 -8.43 8.50
N VAL A 70 9.53 -7.33 7.85
CA VAL A 70 10.20 -7.39 6.54
C VAL A 70 11.67 -7.86 6.59
N GLN A 71 12.28 -7.91 7.78
CA GLN A 71 13.63 -8.48 7.95
C GLN A 71 13.62 -10.01 7.98
N ARG A 72 12.47 -10.63 8.07
CA ARG A 72 12.33 -12.08 8.06
C ARG A 72 12.53 -12.63 6.66
N SER A 73 13.12 -13.82 6.57
CA SER A 73 13.32 -14.52 5.29
C SER A 73 12.03 -14.96 4.60
N ASP A 74 10.92 -15.06 5.36
CA ASP A 74 9.59 -15.42 4.89
C ASP A 74 8.65 -14.20 4.75
N ALA A 75 9.20 -12.99 4.69
CA ALA A 75 8.42 -11.77 4.55
C ALA A 75 7.61 -11.76 3.24
N ALA A 76 6.31 -11.56 3.37
CA ALA A 76 5.41 -11.50 2.22
C ALA A 76 5.48 -10.15 1.49
N ALA A 77 5.17 -10.14 0.19
CA ALA A 77 5.08 -8.92 -0.61
C ALA A 77 4.15 -7.87 0.02
N TYR A 78 3.04 -8.31 0.60
CA TYR A 78 2.08 -7.44 1.28
C TYR A 78 2.67 -6.70 2.49
N SER A 79 3.59 -7.32 3.23
CA SER A 79 4.23 -6.65 4.38
C SER A 79 5.15 -5.51 3.92
N TRP A 80 5.87 -5.71 2.82
CA TRP A 80 6.67 -4.66 2.18
C TRP A 80 5.79 -3.55 1.60
N TYR A 81 4.68 -3.90 0.95
CA TYR A 81 3.71 -2.92 0.45
C TYR A 81 3.14 -2.06 1.59
N ASN A 82 2.68 -2.68 2.68
CA ASN A 82 2.12 -1.96 3.83
C ASN A 82 3.16 -1.03 4.48
N LEU A 83 4.42 -1.47 4.58
CA LEU A 83 5.51 -0.62 5.05
C LEU A 83 5.69 0.59 4.13
N GLY A 84 5.78 0.37 2.82
CA GLY A 84 5.94 1.44 1.84
C GLY A 84 4.78 2.43 1.84
N PHE A 85 3.56 1.93 1.96
CA PHE A 85 2.36 2.77 2.06
C PHE A 85 2.41 3.70 3.28
N LEU A 86 2.76 3.17 4.46
CA LEU A 86 2.86 3.96 5.68
C LEU A 86 4.04 4.95 5.63
N GLN A 87 5.16 4.56 5.03
CA GLN A 87 6.32 5.42 4.84
C GLN A 87 5.98 6.60 3.92
N GLU A 88 5.26 6.35 2.82
CA GLU A 88 4.77 7.40 1.92
C GLU A 88 3.84 8.37 2.68
N GLU A 89 2.90 7.86 3.47
CA GLU A 89 1.96 8.67 4.26
C GLU A 89 2.62 9.54 5.35
N VAL A 90 3.82 9.17 5.83
CA VAL A 90 4.58 9.97 6.80
C VAL A 90 5.70 10.79 6.15
N GLY A 91 5.83 10.72 4.82
CA GLY A 91 6.80 11.49 4.04
C GLY A 91 8.21 10.88 3.98
N GLU A 92 8.38 9.61 4.39
CA GLU A 92 9.64 8.85 4.22
C GLU A 92 9.72 8.32 2.77
N ILE A 93 9.87 9.24 1.78
CA ILE A 93 9.64 8.96 0.35
C ILE A 93 10.65 7.96 -0.23
N GLU A 94 11.93 8.07 0.10
CA GLU A 94 12.99 7.18 -0.36
C GLU A 94 12.83 5.78 0.21
N ASP A 95 12.45 5.67 1.49
CA ASP A 95 12.18 4.40 2.14
C ASP A 95 10.91 3.74 1.57
N ALA A 96 9.90 4.54 1.24
CA ALA A 96 8.68 4.07 0.59
C ALA A 96 8.97 3.46 -0.78
N GLU A 97 9.78 4.15 -1.61
CA GLU A 97 10.22 3.61 -2.91
C GLU A 97 10.92 2.26 -2.74
N PHE A 98 11.87 2.18 -1.80
CA PHE A 98 12.58 0.94 -1.52
C PHE A 98 11.61 -0.19 -1.16
N SER A 99 10.66 0.09 -0.27
CA SER A 99 9.67 -0.88 0.20
C SER A 99 8.75 -1.35 -0.93
N PHE A 100 8.23 -0.44 -1.77
CA PHE A 100 7.42 -0.82 -2.92
C PHE A 100 8.21 -1.66 -3.94
N ARG A 101 9.46 -1.32 -4.22
CA ARG A 101 10.32 -2.11 -5.11
C ARG A 101 10.59 -3.51 -4.53
N LYS A 102 10.74 -3.65 -3.20
CA LYS A 102 10.84 -4.96 -2.54
C LYS A 102 9.56 -5.77 -2.66
N ALA A 103 8.39 -5.15 -2.48
CA ALA A 103 7.10 -5.81 -2.70
C ALA A 103 6.99 -6.34 -4.14
N LEU A 104 7.34 -5.53 -5.13
CA LEU A 104 7.29 -5.87 -6.55
C LEU A 104 8.31 -6.93 -6.97
N ASN A 105 9.46 -7.01 -6.31
CA ASN A 105 10.42 -8.09 -6.52
C ASN A 105 9.87 -9.45 -6.05
N LEU A 106 9.00 -9.45 -5.03
CA LEU A 106 8.34 -10.66 -4.52
C LEU A 106 7.06 -10.99 -5.30
N ASP A 107 6.30 -9.96 -5.71
CA ASP A 107 5.07 -10.13 -6.50
C ASP A 107 4.93 -9.00 -7.53
N GLN A 108 5.31 -9.27 -8.77
CA GLN A 108 5.17 -8.33 -9.90
C GLN A 108 3.72 -8.05 -10.32
N LYS A 109 2.75 -8.83 -9.82
CA LYS A 109 1.32 -8.63 -10.11
C LYS A 109 0.60 -7.79 -9.06
N MET A 110 1.32 -7.29 -8.06
CA MET A 110 0.75 -6.43 -7.03
C MET A 110 0.51 -5.02 -7.59
N ASP A 111 -0.69 -4.79 -8.11
CA ASP A 111 -1.13 -3.52 -8.69
C ASP A 111 -1.03 -2.33 -7.72
N LEU A 112 -1.37 -2.55 -6.44
CA LEU A 112 -1.25 -1.53 -5.39
C LEU A 112 0.20 -1.06 -5.19
N ALA A 113 1.19 -1.98 -5.29
CA ALA A 113 2.59 -1.61 -5.15
C ALA A 113 3.10 -0.84 -6.38
N TRP A 114 2.63 -1.16 -7.60
CA TRP A 114 2.90 -0.36 -8.79
C TRP A 114 2.29 1.05 -8.69
N TYR A 115 1.08 1.16 -8.15
CA TYR A 115 0.44 2.45 -7.92
C TYR A 115 1.23 3.29 -6.90
N GLY A 116 1.53 2.72 -5.72
CA GLY A 116 2.31 3.39 -4.68
C GLY A 116 3.70 3.82 -5.18
N LEU A 117 4.41 2.95 -5.92
CA LEU A 117 5.68 3.30 -6.55
C LEU A 117 5.51 4.47 -7.53
N GLY A 118 4.44 4.48 -8.32
CA GLY A 118 4.13 5.59 -9.22
C GLY A 118 3.97 6.92 -8.50
N LEU A 119 3.20 6.95 -7.39
CA LEU A 119 2.99 8.15 -6.58
C LEU A 119 4.30 8.64 -5.94
N THR A 120 5.08 7.73 -5.39
CA THR A 120 6.39 8.03 -4.78
C THR A 120 7.34 8.66 -5.80
N LEU A 121 7.38 8.12 -7.02
CA LEU A 121 8.22 8.66 -8.10
C LEU A 121 7.73 10.02 -8.61
N ILE A 122 6.41 10.29 -8.60
CA ILE A 122 5.86 11.62 -8.89
C ILE A 122 6.36 12.64 -7.86
N GLN A 123 6.30 12.30 -6.57
CA GLN A 123 6.79 13.18 -5.50
C GLN A 123 8.28 13.50 -5.67
N GLN A 124 9.08 12.55 -6.14
CA GLN A 124 10.50 12.73 -6.48
C GLN A 124 10.74 13.43 -7.84
N ARG A 125 9.69 13.79 -8.58
CA ARG A 125 9.75 14.36 -9.94
C ARG A 125 10.45 13.46 -10.98
N ARG A 126 10.48 12.15 -10.73
CA ARG A 126 11.04 11.13 -11.64
C ARG A 126 9.94 10.62 -12.57
N PHE A 127 9.45 11.51 -13.43
CA PHE A 127 8.24 11.31 -14.21
C PHE A 127 8.31 10.14 -15.21
N GLU A 128 9.48 9.88 -15.84
CA GLU A 128 9.63 8.75 -16.76
C GLU A 128 9.44 7.39 -16.06
N GLU A 129 9.95 7.26 -14.86
CA GLU A 129 9.80 6.05 -14.06
C GLU A 129 8.39 5.93 -13.50
N ALA A 130 7.79 7.06 -13.08
CA ALA A 130 6.41 7.11 -12.64
C ALA A 130 5.44 6.63 -13.73
N ILE A 131 5.63 7.10 -14.97
CA ILE A 131 4.84 6.64 -16.13
C ILE A 131 4.96 5.12 -16.32
N LYS A 132 6.17 4.57 -16.22
CA LYS A 132 6.36 3.11 -16.34
C LYS A 132 5.62 2.35 -15.25
N ALA A 133 5.70 2.81 -14.01
CA ALA A 133 5.01 2.20 -12.87
C ALA A 133 3.48 2.30 -13.02
N LEU A 134 2.95 3.47 -13.32
CA LEU A 134 1.51 3.69 -13.52
C LEU A 134 0.96 2.92 -14.72
N LYS A 135 1.71 2.80 -15.83
CA LYS A 135 1.31 1.93 -16.95
C LYS A 135 1.21 0.47 -16.54
N LYS A 136 2.09 -0.02 -15.65
CA LYS A 136 1.96 -1.36 -15.09
C LYS A 136 0.71 -1.50 -14.21
N ASN A 137 0.42 -0.50 -13.37
CA ASN A 137 -0.80 -0.48 -12.58
C ASN A 137 -2.04 -0.52 -13.47
N THR A 138 -2.14 0.34 -14.51
CA THR A 138 -3.30 0.38 -15.43
C THR A 138 -3.44 -0.90 -16.26
N GLN A 139 -2.35 -1.59 -16.59
CA GLN A 139 -2.39 -2.91 -17.24
C GLN A 139 -2.98 -4.01 -16.33
N LEU A 140 -2.67 -3.95 -15.02
CA LEU A 140 -3.17 -4.91 -14.03
C LEU A 140 -4.61 -4.59 -13.60
N GLN A 141 -4.97 -3.30 -13.57
CA GLN A 141 -6.27 -2.79 -13.15
C GLN A 141 -6.86 -1.83 -14.20
N PRO A 142 -7.21 -2.31 -15.41
CA PRO A 142 -7.62 -1.43 -16.51
C PRO A 142 -8.91 -0.65 -16.24
N MET A 143 -9.79 -1.16 -15.38
CA MET A 143 -11.06 -0.52 -15.02
C MET A 143 -10.96 0.31 -13.73
N SER A 144 -9.78 0.41 -13.10
CA SER A 144 -9.56 1.31 -11.97
C SER A 144 -9.17 2.70 -12.47
N PRO A 145 -9.90 3.76 -12.13
CA PRO A 145 -9.61 5.10 -12.66
C PRO A 145 -8.37 5.75 -12.04
N TYR A 146 -7.93 5.30 -10.88
CA TYR A 146 -6.88 5.96 -10.10
C TYR A 146 -5.53 6.00 -10.82
N GLY A 147 -5.10 4.88 -11.36
CA GLY A 147 -3.85 4.78 -12.13
C GLY A 147 -3.88 5.64 -13.39
N TRP A 148 -4.98 5.60 -14.13
CA TRP A 148 -5.20 6.44 -15.32
C TRP A 148 -5.19 7.91 -14.99
N TYR A 149 -5.86 8.31 -13.91
CA TYR A 149 -5.90 9.69 -13.45
C TYR A 149 -4.51 10.24 -13.15
N GLN A 150 -3.71 9.51 -12.38
CA GLN A 150 -2.34 9.94 -12.07
C GLN A 150 -1.45 9.95 -13.32
N LEU A 151 -1.61 8.96 -14.20
CA LEU A 151 -0.87 8.90 -15.46
C LEU A 151 -1.14 10.11 -16.36
N ALA A 152 -2.41 10.53 -16.46
CA ALA A 152 -2.76 11.74 -17.22
C ALA A 152 -2.12 12.99 -16.63
N ARG A 153 -2.14 13.15 -15.29
CA ARG A 153 -1.51 14.29 -14.60
C ARG A 153 -0.01 14.33 -14.85
N VAL A 154 0.67 13.20 -14.78
CA VAL A 154 2.12 13.14 -15.06
C VAL A 154 2.42 13.54 -16.50
N TYR A 155 1.58 13.18 -17.47
CA TYR A 155 1.78 13.62 -18.86
C TYR A 155 1.60 15.13 -19.00
N VAL A 156 0.64 15.74 -18.28
CA VAL A 156 0.49 17.20 -18.25
C VAL A 156 1.73 17.87 -17.63
N ASP A 157 2.21 17.36 -16.51
CA ASP A 157 3.42 17.87 -15.82
C ASP A 157 4.68 17.80 -16.71
N ARG A 158 4.72 16.84 -17.63
CA ARG A 158 5.78 16.68 -18.63
C ARG A 158 5.58 17.52 -19.90
N GLN A 159 4.49 18.28 -19.99
CA GLN A 159 4.11 19.03 -21.17
C GLN A 159 3.82 18.12 -22.39
N GLU A 160 3.21 16.98 -22.16
CA GLU A 160 2.76 16.01 -23.17
C GLU A 160 1.21 15.91 -23.16
N PRO A 161 0.49 17.01 -23.47
CA PRO A 161 -0.96 17.07 -23.34
C PRO A 161 -1.70 16.11 -24.25
N GLU A 162 -1.14 15.72 -25.40
CA GLU A 162 -1.75 14.77 -26.33
C GLU A 162 -1.95 13.40 -25.69
N GLU A 163 -0.99 12.94 -24.84
CA GLU A 163 -1.09 11.68 -24.13
C GLU A 163 -2.15 11.77 -23.01
N ALA A 164 -2.21 12.90 -22.31
CA ALA A 164 -3.26 13.15 -21.32
C ALA A 164 -4.66 13.14 -21.95
N VAL A 165 -4.83 13.77 -23.12
CA VAL A 165 -6.10 13.79 -23.89
C VAL A 165 -6.56 12.36 -24.24
N LYS A 166 -5.65 11.48 -24.66
CA LYS A 166 -6.00 10.06 -24.94
C LYS A 166 -6.55 9.37 -23.71
N ILE A 167 -5.95 9.61 -22.54
CA ILE A 167 -6.38 9.03 -21.26
C ILE A 167 -7.74 9.62 -20.83
N ILE A 168 -7.94 10.92 -20.97
CA ILE A 168 -9.23 11.55 -20.64
C ILE A 168 -10.35 10.94 -21.50
N ARG A 169 -10.10 10.73 -22.81
CA ARG A 169 -11.05 10.06 -23.69
C ARG A 169 -11.36 8.65 -23.24
N HIS A 170 -10.32 7.88 -22.90
CA HIS A 170 -10.50 6.52 -22.38
C HIS A 170 -11.33 6.51 -21.08
N LEU A 171 -11.06 7.43 -20.14
CA LEU A 171 -11.84 7.52 -18.90
C LEU A 171 -13.32 7.92 -19.14
N LYS A 172 -13.63 8.67 -20.20
CA LYS A 172 -15.02 9.00 -20.52
C LYS A 172 -15.89 7.77 -20.76
N ASP A 173 -15.30 6.68 -21.27
CA ASP A 173 -16.03 5.47 -21.62
C ASP A 173 -16.47 4.64 -20.39
N PHE A 174 -15.71 4.70 -19.27
CA PHE A 174 -16.06 3.89 -18.09
C PHE A 174 -16.13 4.67 -16.77
N GLU A 175 -15.42 5.79 -16.63
CA GLU A 175 -15.43 6.63 -15.41
C GLU A 175 -15.53 8.13 -15.76
N PRO A 176 -16.68 8.60 -16.30
CA PRO A 176 -16.84 9.98 -16.78
C PRO A 176 -16.58 11.05 -15.73
N LYS A 177 -16.75 10.72 -14.44
CA LYS A 177 -16.49 11.66 -13.32
C LYS A 177 -15.00 12.02 -13.24
N PHE A 178 -14.11 11.03 -13.37
CA PHE A 178 -12.67 11.25 -13.38
C PHE A 178 -12.21 12.00 -14.64
N ALA A 179 -12.81 11.69 -15.79
CA ALA A 179 -12.54 12.44 -17.01
C ALA A 179 -12.89 13.93 -16.85
N LYS A 180 -14.10 14.26 -16.36
CA LYS A 180 -14.52 15.64 -16.09
C LYS A 180 -13.64 16.35 -15.07
N GLN A 181 -13.17 15.62 -14.06
CA GLN A 181 -12.24 16.18 -13.07
C GLN A 181 -10.92 16.58 -13.73
N LEU A 182 -10.33 15.69 -14.56
CA LEU A 182 -9.10 15.98 -15.31
C LEU A 182 -9.28 17.15 -16.26
N GLU A 183 -10.38 17.20 -17.05
CA GLU A 183 -10.68 18.31 -17.94
C GLU A 183 -10.69 19.65 -17.18
N ARG A 184 -11.32 19.69 -16.01
CA ARG A 184 -11.37 20.89 -15.16
C ARG A 184 -10.01 21.28 -14.59
N GLU A 185 -9.21 20.30 -14.14
CA GLU A 185 -7.91 20.56 -13.50
C GLU A 185 -6.82 20.93 -14.52
N THR A 186 -6.87 20.37 -15.72
CA THR A 186 -5.84 20.52 -16.73
C THR A 186 -6.19 21.56 -17.81
N GLY A 187 -7.46 21.93 -17.94
CA GLY A 187 -7.97 22.76 -19.02
C GLY A 187 -8.04 22.04 -20.38
N LEU A 188 -7.73 20.75 -20.44
CA LEU A 188 -7.81 19.92 -21.64
C LEU A 188 -9.25 19.44 -21.83
N THR A 189 -9.81 19.66 -23.01
CA THR A 189 -11.17 19.21 -23.37
C THR A 189 -11.12 18.17 -24.46
N VAL A 190 -12.02 17.16 -24.40
CA VAL A 190 -12.06 16.03 -25.34
C VAL A 190 -13.49 15.82 -25.84
#